data_93bad9bbc1e92278f2409b1662d43834
#
_entry.id   93bad9bbc1e92278f2409b1662d43834
#
_cell.length_a   1.000
_cell.length_b   1.000
_cell.length_c   1.000
_cell.angle_alpha   90.00
_cell.angle_beta   90.00
_cell.angle_gamma   90.00
#
_symmetry.space_group_name_H-M   'P 1'
#
loop_
_entity.id
_entity.type
_entity.pdbx_description
1 polymer ?
#
loop_
_entity_poly.entity_id
_entity_poly.type
_entity_poly.pdbx_seq_one_letter_code
_entity_poly.pdbx_strand_id
1 'polypeptide(L)'
;QLIGVSVHPGAKAEQVILEISSSRIPYLETKPMHHSQQIVRKPEKNFVYFQAIVNHELNAEILSLLPDVIVVAPESLVVEIRNILGEALEKHHKAPNSYA
;
A
#
# COMPACT_ATOMS: atom_id res chain seq x y z
N GLN A 1 -11.54 -13.17 25.49
CA GLN A 1 -11.85 -13.01 24.94
C GLN A 1 -12.22 -12.64 24.27
N LEU A 2 -12.26 -12.68 23.95
CA LEU A 2 -12.68 -12.29 23.13
C LEU A 2 -13.30 -12.25 22.57
N ILE A 3 -13.61 -12.09 22.55
CA ILE A 3 -14.23 -12.02 22.07
C ILE A 3 -14.46 -11.79 21.09
N GLY A 4 -14.65 -11.96 20.70
CA GLY A 4 -14.86 -11.85 19.67
C GLY A 4 -14.77 -11.16 18.91
N VAL A 5 -14.74 -10.97 19.01
CA VAL A 5 -14.70 -10.17 18.40
C VAL A 5 -14.59 -10.21 17.08
N SER A 6 -14.58 -9.48 16.38
CA SER A 6 -14.59 -9.28 15.00
C SER A 6 -13.29 -9.59 14.34
N VAL A 7 -12.44 -10.19 15.04
CA VAL A 7 -11.12 -10.49 14.51
C VAL A 7 -11.18 -11.76 13.68
N HIS A 8 -10.68 -11.68 12.47
CA HIS A 8 -10.59 -12.85 11.64
C HIS A 8 -9.44 -13.72 12.10
N PRO A 9 -9.65 -15.03 12.16
CA PRO A 9 -8.55 -15.92 12.49
C PRO A 9 -7.39 -15.67 11.54
N GLY A 10 -6.23 -15.46 12.11
CA GLY A 10 -5.05 -15.21 11.31
C GLY A 10 -4.81 -13.76 10.94
N ALA A 11 -5.79 -12.88 11.19
CA ALA A 11 -5.58 -11.47 10.92
C ALA A 11 -4.66 -10.90 11.99
N LYS A 12 -3.52 -10.41 11.58
CA LYS A 12 -2.57 -9.81 12.49
C LYS A 12 -1.74 -8.81 11.75
N ALA A 13 -1.12 -7.91 12.50
CA ALA A 13 -0.28 -6.89 11.91
C ALA A 13 0.95 -7.52 11.28
N GLU A 14 1.30 -7.03 10.12
CA GLU A 14 2.49 -7.46 9.41
C GLU A 14 3.34 -6.23 9.13
N GLN A 15 4.62 -6.46 8.97
CA GLN A 15 5.49 -5.36 8.58
C GLN A 15 5.28 -5.04 7.13
N VAL A 16 4.91 -3.80 6.85
CA VAL A 16 4.73 -3.31 5.50
C VAL A 16 5.92 -2.43 5.17
N ILE A 17 6.49 -2.64 3.99
CA ILE A 17 7.62 -1.86 3.52
C ILE A 17 7.25 -1.32 2.15
N LEU A 18 7.33 0.00 2.03
CA LEU A 18 7.10 0.67 0.75
C LEU A 18 8.37 1.42 0.38
N GLU A 19 8.72 1.37 -0.89
CA GLU A 19 9.71 2.28 -1.43
C GLU A 19 8.96 3.54 -1.85
N ILE A 20 9.49 4.72 -1.55
CA ILE A 20 8.74 5.95 -1.75
C ILE A 20 9.63 7.00 -2.39
N SER A 21 9.05 7.77 -3.32
CA SER A 21 9.80 8.86 -3.93
C SER A 21 9.98 10.00 -2.93
N SER A 22 11.10 10.71 -3.08
CA SER A 22 11.44 11.79 -2.15
C SER A 22 10.34 12.83 -2.05
N SER A 23 9.68 13.09 -3.15
CA SER A 23 8.66 14.14 -3.19
C SER A 23 7.45 13.83 -2.33
N ARG A 24 7.23 12.55 -2.02
CA ARG A 24 6.08 12.15 -1.20
C ARG A 24 6.38 12.09 0.29
N ILE A 25 7.65 12.14 0.65
CA ILE A 25 8.01 11.99 2.05
C ILE A 25 7.35 13.05 2.94
N PRO A 26 7.36 14.34 2.57
CA PRO A 26 6.71 15.32 3.45
C PRO A 26 5.24 15.05 3.68
N TYR A 27 4.56 14.51 2.66
CA TYR A 27 3.15 14.17 2.82
C TYR A 27 2.97 13.09 3.90
N LEU A 28 3.79 12.05 3.86
CA LEU A 28 3.68 10.97 4.84
C LEU A 28 4.15 11.38 6.21
N GLU A 29 5.04 12.36 6.30
CA GLU A 29 5.42 12.89 7.60
C GLU A 29 4.25 13.62 8.25
N THR A 30 3.43 14.26 7.44
CA THR A 30 2.26 14.97 7.93
C THR A 30 1.09 14.03 8.20
N LYS A 31 0.90 13.05 7.33
CA LYS A 31 -0.18 12.08 7.45
C LYS A 31 0.38 10.67 7.38
N PRO A 32 0.88 10.16 8.49
CA PRO A 32 1.49 8.82 8.48
C PRO A 32 0.48 7.74 8.12
N MET A 33 0.98 6.70 7.47
CA MET A 33 0.17 5.52 7.15
C MET A 33 -0.30 4.82 8.41
N HIS A 34 0.51 4.89 9.47
CA HIS A 34 0.23 4.23 10.73
C HIS A 34 1.11 4.88 11.78
N HIS A 35 0.68 4.84 13.03
CA HIS A 35 1.47 5.46 14.11
C HIS A 35 2.85 4.80 14.27
N SER A 36 3.02 3.58 13.78
CA SER A 36 4.30 2.89 13.85
C SER A 36 5.25 3.26 12.73
N GLN A 37 4.83 4.17 11.86
CA GLN A 37 5.59 4.49 10.65
C GLN A 37 6.99 4.99 10.95
N GLN A 38 7.95 4.50 10.20
CA GLN A 38 9.32 4.98 10.21
C GLN A 38 9.75 5.20 8.78
N ILE A 39 10.41 6.32 8.53
CA ILE A 39 10.93 6.63 7.22
C ILE A 39 12.43 6.49 7.25
N VAL A 40 12.96 5.69 6.33
CA VAL A 40 14.40 5.46 6.22
C VAL A 40 14.87 6.03 4.90
N ARG A 41 15.78 7.00 4.98
CA ARG A 41 16.33 7.63 3.80
C ARG A 41 17.69 7.04 3.50
N LYS A 42 17.84 6.56 2.27
CA LYS A 42 19.11 6.02 1.80
C LYS A 42 19.54 6.84 0.59
N PRO A 43 20.81 6.73 0.19
CA PRO A 43 21.30 7.60 -0.89
C PRO A 43 20.50 7.53 -2.17
N GLU A 44 20.01 6.35 -2.54
CA GLU A 44 19.34 6.19 -3.82
C GLU A 44 17.86 5.91 -3.69
N LYS A 45 17.39 5.51 -2.51
CA LYS A 45 16.01 5.11 -2.32
C LYS A 45 15.58 5.45 -0.91
N ASN A 46 14.29 5.70 -0.78
CA ASN A 46 13.70 5.95 0.52
C ASN A 46 12.64 4.90 0.78
N PHE A 47 12.52 4.51 2.04
CA PHE A 47 11.58 3.46 2.42
C PHE A 47 10.72 3.92 3.57
N VAL A 48 9.50 3.37 3.63
CA VAL A 48 8.59 3.58 4.73
C VAL A 48 8.29 2.21 5.31
N TYR A 49 8.44 2.09 6.62
CA TYR A 49 8.18 0.85 7.35
C TYR A 49 7.06 1.11 8.34
N PHE A 50 6.11 0.20 8.42
CA PHE A 50 5.10 0.28 9.47
C PHE A 50 4.48 -1.10 9.68
N GLN A 51 3.78 -1.24 10.81
CA GLN A 51 3.07 -2.47 11.15
C GLN A 51 1.60 -2.22 10.95
N ALA A 52 0.94 -3.04 10.17
CA ALA A 52 -0.48 -2.84 9.92
C ALA A 52 -1.12 -4.14 9.48
N ILE A 53 -2.42 -4.22 9.67
CA ILE A 53 -3.20 -5.34 9.14
C ILE A 53 -3.43 -5.06 7.67
N VAL A 54 -3.10 -6.04 6.83
CA VAL A 54 -3.30 -5.90 5.39
C VAL A 54 -4.78 -6.10 5.11
N ASN A 55 -5.42 -5.08 4.58
CA ASN A 55 -6.85 -5.11 4.29
C ASN A 55 -7.16 -4.14 3.16
N HIS A 56 -8.46 -4.03 2.85
CA HIS A 56 -8.90 -3.16 1.77
C HIS A 56 -8.56 -1.70 2.01
N GLU A 57 -8.64 -1.26 3.24
CA GLU A 57 -8.34 0.13 3.54
C GLU A 57 -6.89 0.45 3.28
N LEU A 58 -6.02 -0.46 3.67
CA LEU A 58 -4.60 -0.27 3.41
C LEU A 58 -4.34 -0.26 1.91
N ASN A 59 -4.96 -1.19 1.18
CA ASN A 59 -4.80 -1.23 -0.26
C ASN A 59 -5.22 0.08 -0.90
N ALA A 60 -6.36 0.62 -0.45
CA ALA A 60 -6.85 1.88 -1.02
C ALA A 60 -5.88 3.02 -0.75
N GLU A 61 -5.33 3.07 0.47
CA GLU A 61 -4.35 4.10 0.78
C GLU A 61 -3.12 4.00 -0.09
N ILE A 62 -2.61 2.79 -0.26
CA ILE A 62 -1.42 2.58 -1.09
C ILE A 62 -1.71 2.99 -2.53
N LEU A 63 -2.88 2.57 -3.03
CA LEU A 63 -3.24 2.91 -4.40
C LEU A 63 -3.36 4.41 -4.60
N SER A 64 -3.78 5.13 -3.58
CA SER A 64 -3.90 6.58 -3.67
C SER A 64 -2.55 7.27 -3.76
N LEU A 65 -1.48 6.59 -3.40
CA LEU A 65 -0.13 7.17 -3.44
C LEU A 65 0.61 6.83 -4.74
N LEU A 66 0.02 5.98 -5.56
CA LEU A 66 0.68 5.61 -6.81
C LEU A 66 0.72 6.80 -7.75
N PRO A 67 1.73 6.90 -8.58
CA PRO A 67 2.82 5.93 -8.76
C PRO A 67 4.03 6.20 -7.87
N ASP A 68 3.89 6.94 -6.80
CA ASP A 68 5.01 7.40 -6.00
C ASP A 68 5.50 6.37 -4.98
N VAL A 69 4.82 5.24 -4.86
CA VAL A 69 5.26 4.18 -3.95
C VAL A 69 5.32 2.85 -4.69
N ILE A 70 6.17 1.97 -4.18
CA ILE A 70 6.26 0.59 -4.65
C ILE A 70 6.21 -0.29 -3.43
N VAL A 71 5.33 -1.29 -3.44
CA VAL A 71 5.23 -2.21 -2.32
C VAL A 71 6.40 -3.18 -2.37
N VAL A 72 7.13 -3.27 -1.27
CA VAL A 72 8.28 -4.17 -1.17
C VAL A 72 7.93 -5.41 -0.35
N ALA A 73 7.14 -5.24 0.70
CA ALA A 73 6.73 -6.34 1.56
C ALA A 73 5.43 -5.98 2.25
N PRO A 74 4.64 -6.95 2.67
CA PRO A 74 4.86 -8.39 2.53
C PRO A 74 4.52 -8.87 1.14
N GLU A 75 4.95 -10.09 0.84
CA GLU A 75 4.77 -10.66 -0.50
C GLU A 75 3.29 -10.70 -0.91
N SER A 76 2.41 -11.05 0.02
CA SER A 76 0.99 -11.12 -0.30
C SER A 76 0.45 -9.77 -0.75
N LEU A 77 0.93 -8.70 -0.14
CA LEU A 77 0.51 -7.36 -0.52
C LEU A 77 1.08 -6.98 -1.88
N VAL A 78 2.34 -7.36 -2.14
CA VAL A 78 2.94 -7.12 -3.44
C VAL A 78 2.09 -7.74 -4.54
N VAL A 79 1.72 -9.00 -4.33
CA VAL A 79 0.93 -9.73 -5.32
C VAL A 79 -0.44 -9.10 -5.50
N GLU A 80 -1.07 -8.72 -4.40
CA GLU A 80 -2.41 -8.15 -4.48
C GLU A 80 -2.41 -6.82 -5.21
N ILE A 81 -1.47 -5.94 -4.89
CA ILE A 81 -1.39 -4.64 -5.56
C ILE A 81 -1.08 -4.84 -7.03
N ARG A 82 -0.17 -5.77 -7.34
CA ARG A 82 0.16 -6.05 -8.73
C ARG A 82 -1.07 -6.53 -9.50
N ASN A 83 -1.88 -7.39 -8.87
CA ASN A 83 -3.08 -7.90 -9.53
C ASN A 83 -4.08 -6.78 -9.78
N ILE A 84 -4.25 -5.89 -8.81
CA ILE A 84 -5.16 -4.75 -8.97
C ILE A 84 -4.69 -3.86 -10.12
N LEU A 85 -3.39 -3.59 -10.15
CA LEU A 85 -2.85 -2.75 -11.22
C LEU A 85 -2.98 -3.41 -12.58
N GLY A 86 -2.74 -4.73 -12.63
CA GLY A 86 -2.88 -5.45 -13.87
C GLY A 86 -4.29 -5.43 -14.38
N GLU A 87 -5.25 -5.64 -13.49
CA GLU A 87 -6.66 -5.61 -13.87
C GLU A 87 -7.06 -4.22 -14.33
N ALA A 88 -6.60 -3.20 -13.61
CA ALA A 88 -6.91 -1.83 -13.98
C ALA A 88 -6.33 -1.49 -15.35
N LEU A 89 -5.09 -1.91 -15.58
CA LEU A 89 -4.44 -1.66 -16.86
C LEU A 89 -5.20 -2.35 -17.97
N GLU A 90 -5.58 -3.59 -17.75
CA GLU A 90 -6.31 -4.34 -18.76
C GLU A 90 -7.62 -3.65 -19.12
N LYS A 91 -8.34 -3.20 -18.13
CA LYS A 91 -9.63 -2.55 -18.38
C LYS A 91 -9.46 -1.25 -19.15
N HIS A 92 -8.45 -0.48 -18.79
CA HIS A 92 -8.21 0.78 -19.50
C HIS A 92 -7.69 0.55 -20.89
N HIS A 93 -6.92 -0.51 -21.07
CA HIS A 93 -6.40 -0.84 -22.39
C HIS A 93 -7.51 -1.25 -23.34
N LYS A 94 -8.52 -1.93 -22.81
CA LYS A 94 -9.63 -2.41 -23.62
C LYS A 94 -10.75 -1.41 -23.76
N ALA A 95 -10.70 -0.32 -22.99
CA ALA A 95 -11.80 0.62 -22.98
C ALA A 95 -12.01 1.17 -24.37
N PRO A 96 -13.24 1.15 -24.88
CA PRO A 96 -13.49 1.69 -26.20
C PRO A 96 -13.41 3.20 -26.15
N ASN A 97 -13.06 3.76 -27.27
CA ASN A 97 -13.03 5.19 -27.39
C ASN A 97 -14.38 5.79 -27.66
N SER A 98 -15.39 4.97 -27.64
CA SER A 98 -16.68 5.40 -28.13
C SER A 98 -17.69 5.44 -27.01
N TYR A 99 -17.39 6.22 -26.03
CA TYR A 99 -18.39 6.40 -24.99
C TYR A 99 -19.44 7.42 -25.38
N ALA A 100 -19.30 8.00 -26.46
CA ALA A 100 -20.18 9.06 -26.91
C ALA A 100 -21.61 8.58 -27.11
#